data_48fae236a36b8267ee0aa77e80dd9f43
#
_entry.id   48fae236a36b8267ee0aa77e80dd9f43
#
_cell.length_a   1.000
_cell.length_b   1.000
_cell.length_c   1.000
_cell.angle_alpha   90.00
_cell.angle_beta   90.00
_cell.angle_gamma   90.00
#
_symmetry.space_group_name_H-M   'P 1'
#
loop_
_entity.id
_entity.type
_entity.pdbx_description
1 polymer ?
#
loop_
_entity_poly.entity_id
_entity_poly.type
_entity_poly.pdbx_seq_one_letter_code
_entity_poly.pdbx_strand_id
1 'polypeptide(L)'
;AGGILLQNRDQELIKNLGFEKNDFLSDKAALKDRYLQQVGDQVPNYSQLDEFWSGYKSSFKKIATEQLPQETRMVEAELTRIQKQLVVLEQRFEKARKAKYDKALKQIDQLSEKIQPKGQLQERSLNILNFCPDGQLTSRIEQIYCQLDPYCEEKQWFVVS
;
A
#
# COMPACT_ATOMS: atom_id res chain seq x y z
N ALA A 1 -6.30 -30.43 -0.56
CA ALA A 1 -5.50 -29.26 -0.24
C ALA A 1 -4.71 -28.82 -1.47
N GLY A 2 -4.67 -27.53 -1.75
CA GLY A 2 -3.91 -26.99 -2.88
C GLY A 2 -2.52 -26.51 -2.45
N GLY A 3 -1.57 -26.53 -3.38
CA GLY A 3 -0.20 -26.05 -3.15
C GLY A 3 0.05 -24.69 -3.76
N ILE A 4 0.85 -23.85 -3.10
CA ILE A 4 1.30 -22.56 -3.58
C ILE A 4 2.81 -22.61 -3.75
N LEU A 5 3.28 -22.34 -4.97
CA LEU A 5 4.70 -22.28 -5.31
C LEU A 5 5.23 -20.88 -5.09
N LEU A 6 6.38 -20.78 -4.41
CA LEU A 6 7.05 -19.51 -4.11
C LEU A 6 8.55 -19.66 -4.39
N GLN A 7 9.15 -18.67 -5.06
CA GLN A 7 10.61 -18.65 -5.23
C GLN A 7 11.30 -18.17 -3.95
N ASN A 8 12.52 -18.65 -3.70
CA ASN A 8 13.32 -18.24 -2.54
C ASN A 8 13.41 -16.72 -2.38
N ARG A 9 13.67 -15.98 -3.46
CA ARG A 9 13.75 -14.51 -3.45
C ARG A 9 12.44 -13.86 -3.02
N ASP A 10 11.30 -14.44 -3.39
CA ASP A 10 9.98 -13.91 -3.04
C ASP A 10 9.68 -14.19 -1.56
N GLN A 11 10.13 -15.31 -1.01
CA GLN A 11 10.06 -15.61 0.43
C GLN A 11 10.87 -14.61 1.25
N GLU A 12 12.10 -14.30 0.82
CA GLU A 12 12.93 -13.29 1.48
C GLU A 12 12.28 -11.90 1.41
N LEU A 13 11.68 -11.56 0.27
CA LEU A 13 10.99 -10.30 0.10
C LEU A 13 9.78 -10.17 1.04
N ILE A 14 8.99 -11.23 1.19
CA ILE A 14 7.86 -11.28 2.14
C ILE A 14 8.36 -11.00 3.57
N LYS A 15 9.44 -11.65 4.00
CA LYS A 15 10.05 -11.41 5.31
C LYS A 15 10.54 -9.98 5.48
N ASN A 16 11.20 -9.42 4.46
CA ASN A 16 11.71 -8.05 4.49
C ASN A 16 10.60 -7.00 4.56
N LEU A 17 9.41 -7.32 4.03
CA LEU A 17 8.22 -6.48 4.15
C LEU A 17 7.52 -6.64 5.51
N GLY A 18 7.97 -7.55 6.38
CA GLY A 18 7.40 -7.79 7.70
C GLY A 18 6.12 -8.63 7.69
N PHE A 19 5.91 -9.44 6.65
CA PHE A 19 4.75 -10.31 6.51
C PHE A 19 5.11 -11.79 6.62
N GLU A 20 4.08 -12.60 6.86
CA GLU A 20 4.12 -14.06 6.71
C GLU A 20 3.47 -14.45 5.36
N LYS A 21 3.77 -15.67 4.89
CA LYS A 21 3.24 -16.17 3.61
C LYS A 21 1.71 -16.16 3.59
N ASN A 22 1.08 -16.58 4.68
CA ASN A 22 -0.37 -16.67 4.80
C ASN A 22 -1.08 -15.32 4.74
N ASP A 23 -0.39 -14.22 5.07
CA ASP A 23 -0.96 -12.89 4.94
C ASP A 23 -1.38 -12.58 3.51
N PHE A 24 -0.64 -13.11 2.53
CA PHE A 24 -0.90 -12.93 1.10
C PHE A 24 -2.10 -13.73 0.56
N LEU A 25 -2.78 -14.50 1.41
CA LEU A 25 -4.08 -15.11 1.11
C LEU A 25 -5.25 -14.16 1.40
N SER A 26 -4.98 -13.03 2.05
CA SER A 26 -5.95 -11.97 2.32
C SER A 26 -6.04 -10.97 1.16
N ASP A 27 -6.97 -10.01 1.30
CA ASP A 27 -7.14 -8.96 0.30
C ASP A 27 -5.90 -8.06 0.19
N LYS A 28 -5.53 -7.75 -1.04
CA LYS A 28 -4.37 -6.93 -1.39
C LYS A 28 -4.44 -5.51 -0.82
N ALA A 29 -5.62 -4.91 -0.76
CA ALA A 29 -5.80 -3.58 -0.19
C ALA A 29 -5.52 -3.60 1.32
N ALA A 30 -6.02 -4.61 2.03
CA ALA A 30 -5.78 -4.81 3.45
C ALA A 30 -4.29 -5.02 3.77
N LEU A 31 -3.54 -5.73 2.91
CA LEU A 31 -2.09 -5.90 3.06
C LEU A 31 -1.34 -4.57 2.96
N LYS A 32 -1.71 -3.72 2.00
CA LYS A 32 -1.10 -2.39 1.83
C LYS A 32 -1.36 -1.51 3.04
N ASP A 33 -2.58 -1.49 3.55
CA ASP A 33 -2.94 -0.72 4.72
C ASP A 33 -2.17 -1.20 5.97
N ARG A 34 -2.05 -2.51 6.18
CA ARG A 34 -1.24 -3.09 7.25
C ARG A 34 0.22 -2.70 7.12
N TYR A 35 0.80 -2.73 5.92
CA TYR A 35 2.17 -2.29 5.70
C TYR A 35 2.36 -0.82 6.10
N LEU A 36 1.49 0.07 5.65
CA LEU A 36 1.56 1.49 5.99
C LEU A 36 1.45 1.73 7.51
N GLN A 37 0.58 0.97 8.20
CA GLN A 37 0.48 1.01 9.66
C GLN A 37 1.75 0.51 10.35
N GLN A 38 2.35 -0.59 9.89
CA GLN A 38 3.60 -1.14 10.45
C GLN A 38 4.78 -0.19 10.32
N VAL A 39 4.89 0.54 9.21
CA VAL A 39 5.97 1.53 9.02
C VAL A 39 5.70 2.86 9.71
N GLY A 40 4.62 2.95 10.50
CA GLY A 40 4.27 4.16 11.25
C GLY A 40 3.79 5.30 10.38
N ASP A 41 3.19 4.98 9.23
CA ASP A 41 2.63 5.99 8.34
C ASP A 41 1.31 6.51 8.90
N GLN A 42 1.40 7.51 9.77
CA GLN A 42 0.24 8.18 10.31
C GLN A 42 -0.29 9.20 9.29
N VAL A 43 -1.56 9.07 8.96
CA VAL A 43 -2.26 10.09 8.16
C VAL A 43 -2.33 11.37 8.98
N PRO A 44 -1.84 12.52 8.47
CA PRO A 44 -1.95 13.79 9.17
C PRO A 44 -3.40 14.13 9.49
N ASN A 45 -3.63 14.70 10.67
CA ASN A 45 -4.96 15.16 11.04
C ASN A 45 -5.26 16.52 10.42
N TYR A 46 -5.69 16.51 9.16
CA TYR A 46 -6.04 17.73 8.44
C TYR A 46 -7.25 18.45 9.04
N SER A 47 -8.16 17.76 9.74
CA SER A 47 -9.31 18.39 10.39
C SER A 47 -8.90 19.45 11.41
N GLN A 48 -7.85 19.21 12.18
CA GLN A 48 -7.33 20.22 13.12
C GLN A 48 -6.76 21.45 12.40
N LEU A 49 -6.11 21.25 11.26
CA LEU A 49 -5.59 22.35 10.44
C LEU A 49 -6.73 23.18 9.82
N ASP A 50 -7.80 22.52 9.37
CA ASP A 50 -8.99 23.17 8.84
C ASP A 50 -9.72 23.99 9.90
N GLU A 51 -9.85 23.49 11.12
CA GLU A 51 -10.43 24.21 12.25
C GLU A 51 -9.60 25.45 12.60
N PHE A 52 -8.29 25.30 12.70
CA PHE A 52 -7.36 26.41 12.94
C PHE A 52 -7.47 27.48 11.86
N TRP A 53 -7.47 27.06 10.58
CA TRP A 53 -7.60 27.98 9.45
C TRP A 53 -8.94 28.72 9.45
N SER A 54 -10.04 28.02 9.73
CA SER A 54 -11.38 28.60 9.82
C SER A 54 -11.46 29.65 10.92
N GLY A 55 -10.88 29.39 12.08
CA GLY A 55 -10.77 30.32 13.19
C GLY A 55 -9.95 31.58 12.82
N TYR A 56 -8.77 31.38 12.21
CA TYR A 56 -7.93 32.47 11.72
C TYR A 56 -8.64 33.35 10.69
N LYS A 57 -9.26 32.71 9.69
CA LYS A 57 -10.01 33.39 8.63
C LYS A 57 -11.15 34.27 9.19
N SER A 58 -11.91 33.72 10.14
CA SER A 58 -13.02 34.46 10.79
C SER A 58 -12.52 35.67 11.59
N SER A 59 -11.45 35.46 12.39
CA SER A 59 -10.85 36.52 13.19
C SER A 59 -10.27 37.63 12.31
N PHE A 60 -9.57 37.27 11.24
CA PHE A 60 -8.97 38.25 10.34
C PHE A 60 -10.03 39.08 9.56
N LYS A 61 -11.12 38.40 9.12
CA LYS A 61 -12.26 39.11 8.50
C LYS A 61 -12.89 40.14 9.44
N LYS A 62 -13.06 39.77 10.72
CA LYS A 62 -13.60 40.70 11.74
C LYS A 62 -12.72 41.92 11.90
N ILE A 63 -11.41 41.73 12.05
CA ILE A 63 -10.44 42.83 12.15
C ILE A 63 -10.50 43.73 10.90
N ALA A 64 -10.53 43.13 9.70
CA ALA A 64 -10.60 43.90 8.46
C ALA A 64 -11.89 44.75 8.36
N THR A 65 -13.03 44.18 8.74
CA THR A 65 -14.31 44.87 8.73
C THR A 65 -14.34 46.02 9.73
N GLU A 66 -13.74 45.86 10.90
CA GLU A 66 -13.71 46.90 11.97
C GLU A 66 -12.71 48.00 11.66
N GLN A 67 -11.53 47.67 11.13
CA GLN A 67 -10.44 48.65 10.97
C GLN A 67 -10.29 49.18 9.55
N LEU A 68 -10.60 48.39 8.53
CA LEU A 68 -10.41 48.72 7.11
C LEU A 68 -11.60 48.28 6.26
N PRO A 69 -12.81 48.80 6.49
CA PRO A 69 -14.04 48.35 5.81
C PRO A 69 -13.97 48.48 4.28
N GLN A 70 -13.19 49.39 3.76
CA GLN A 70 -13.02 49.62 2.32
C GLN A 70 -12.19 48.52 1.65
N GLU A 71 -11.32 47.85 2.40
CA GLU A 71 -10.40 46.78 1.93
C GLU A 71 -10.94 45.37 2.15
N THR A 72 -12.14 45.21 2.67
CA THR A 72 -12.71 43.90 3.03
C THR A 72 -12.73 42.93 1.83
N ARG A 73 -13.04 43.43 0.63
CA ARG A 73 -13.07 42.59 -0.59
C ARG A 73 -11.67 42.10 -0.96
N MET A 74 -10.65 42.92 -0.83
CA MET A 74 -9.26 42.50 -1.07
C MET A 74 -8.83 41.46 -0.07
N VAL A 75 -9.13 41.63 1.22
CA VAL A 75 -8.82 40.67 2.27
C VAL A 75 -9.51 39.33 2.03
N GLU A 76 -10.78 39.32 1.63
CA GLU A 76 -11.51 38.10 1.29
C GLU A 76 -10.91 37.39 0.08
N ALA A 77 -10.50 38.10 -0.94
CA ALA A 77 -9.85 37.53 -2.11
C ALA A 77 -8.52 36.86 -1.74
N GLU A 78 -7.69 37.55 -0.93
CA GLU A 78 -6.40 36.98 -0.50
C GLU A 78 -6.57 35.79 0.44
N LEU A 79 -7.50 35.79 1.38
CA LEU A 79 -7.82 34.65 2.22
C LEU A 79 -8.28 33.42 1.39
N THR A 80 -9.07 33.66 0.35
CA THR A 80 -9.50 32.61 -0.58
C THR A 80 -8.31 32.06 -1.37
N ARG A 81 -7.40 32.92 -1.79
CA ARG A 81 -6.16 32.48 -2.49
C ARG A 81 -5.27 31.62 -1.61
N ILE A 82 -5.07 32.02 -0.34
CA ILE A 82 -4.30 31.25 0.64
C ILE A 82 -4.96 29.90 0.86
N GLN A 83 -6.27 29.83 1.02
CA GLN A 83 -6.99 28.57 1.20
C GLN A 83 -6.76 27.60 0.02
N LYS A 84 -6.79 28.08 -1.22
CA LYS A 84 -6.49 27.27 -2.40
C LYS A 84 -5.05 26.75 -2.37
N GLN A 85 -4.09 27.56 -1.92
CA GLN A 85 -2.70 27.15 -1.80
C GLN A 85 -2.49 26.10 -0.71
N LEU A 86 -3.21 26.17 0.41
CA LEU A 86 -3.18 25.16 1.46
C LEU A 86 -3.65 23.79 0.93
N VAL A 87 -4.76 23.76 0.19
CA VAL A 87 -5.25 22.52 -0.44
C VAL A 87 -4.20 21.93 -1.40
N VAL A 88 -3.55 22.75 -2.20
CA VAL A 88 -2.47 22.29 -3.10
C VAL A 88 -1.27 21.75 -2.31
N LEU A 89 -0.93 22.38 -1.19
CA LEU A 89 0.15 21.92 -0.31
C LEU A 89 -0.17 20.53 0.28
N GLU A 90 -1.38 20.33 0.78
CA GLU A 90 -1.86 19.04 1.31
C GLU A 90 -1.78 17.94 0.25
N GLN A 91 -2.26 18.22 -0.96
CA GLN A 91 -2.19 17.29 -2.07
C GLN A 91 -0.74 16.90 -2.43
N ARG A 92 0.17 17.86 -2.43
CA ARG A 92 1.60 17.62 -2.69
C ARG A 92 2.24 16.80 -1.58
N PHE A 93 1.90 17.09 -0.34
CA PHE A 93 2.38 16.35 0.82
C PHE A 93 1.91 14.90 0.76
N GLU A 94 0.62 14.65 0.51
CA GLU A 94 0.07 13.31 0.34
C GLU A 94 0.74 12.53 -0.81
N LYS A 95 0.97 13.20 -1.94
CA LYS A 95 1.69 12.58 -3.06
C LYS A 95 3.12 12.19 -2.68
N ALA A 96 3.84 13.07 -1.99
CA ALA A 96 5.20 12.80 -1.53
C ALA A 96 5.23 11.66 -0.49
N ARG A 97 4.27 11.64 0.44
CA ARG A 97 4.12 10.59 1.44
C ARG A 97 3.90 9.22 0.79
N LYS A 98 2.98 9.14 -0.17
CA LYS A 98 2.73 7.90 -0.92
C LYS A 98 3.94 7.45 -1.73
N ALA A 99 4.64 8.38 -2.36
CA ALA A 99 5.84 8.06 -3.15
C ALA A 99 6.97 7.44 -2.31
N LYS A 100 7.07 7.77 -1.03
CA LYS A 100 8.05 7.20 -0.09
C LYS A 100 7.92 5.67 0.00
N TYR A 101 6.70 5.16 -0.06
CA TYR A 101 6.41 3.73 0.08
C TYR A 101 6.09 3.04 -1.25
N ASP A 102 6.13 3.76 -2.37
CA ASP A 102 5.69 3.26 -3.68
C ASP A 102 6.40 1.96 -4.08
N LYS A 103 7.71 1.84 -3.80
CA LYS A 103 8.48 0.64 -4.09
C LYS A 103 7.94 -0.58 -3.33
N ALA A 104 7.71 -0.44 -2.03
CA ALA A 104 7.21 -1.53 -1.20
C ALA A 104 5.76 -1.90 -1.56
N LEU A 105 4.92 -0.92 -1.82
CA LEU A 105 3.53 -1.15 -2.25
C LEU A 105 3.46 -1.88 -3.60
N LYS A 106 4.35 -1.54 -4.55
CA LYS A 106 4.47 -2.27 -5.83
C LYS A 106 4.98 -3.70 -5.63
N GLN A 107 5.89 -3.93 -4.67
CA GLN A 107 6.34 -5.28 -4.34
C GLN A 107 5.21 -6.12 -3.75
N ILE A 108 4.38 -5.56 -2.88
CA ILE A 108 3.17 -6.23 -2.36
C ILE A 108 2.22 -6.58 -3.50
N ASP A 109 1.97 -5.67 -4.45
CA ASP A 109 1.13 -5.94 -5.62
C ASP A 109 1.66 -7.10 -6.46
N GLN A 110 2.97 -7.11 -6.74
CA GLN A 110 3.61 -8.15 -7.53
C GLN A 110 3.57 -9.52 -6.83
N LEU A 111 3.82 -9.55 -5.51
CA LEU A 111 3.73 -10.77 -4.73
C LEU A 111 2.30 -11.29 -4.66
N SER A 112 1.32 -10.42 -4.40
CA SER A 112 -0.10 -10.79 -4.38
C SER A 112 -0.54 -11.37 -5.72
N GLU A 113 -0.12 -10.77 -6.84
CA GLU A 113 -0.46 -11.28 -8.18
C GLU A 113 0.23 -12.61 -8.49
N LYS A 114 1.43 -12.87 -7.96
CA LYS A 114 2.09 -14.17 -8.10
C LYS A 114 1.41 -15.25 -7.27
N ILE A 115 1.00 -14.94 -6.05
CA ILE A 115 0.41 -15.90 -5.10
C ILE A 115 -1.06 -16.17 -5.44
N GLN A 116 -1.79 -15.12 -5.80
CA GLN A 116 -3.20 -15.19 -6.20
C GLN A 116 -3.43 -14.47 -7.53
N PRO A 117 -3.05 -15.04 -8.67
CA PRO A 117 -3.26 -14.43 -9.98
C PRO A 117 -4.74 -14.13 -10.21
N LYS A 118 -5.07 -12.86 -10.50
CA LYS A 118 -6.46 -12.39 -10.69
C LYS A 118 -7.39 -12.73 -9.51
N GLY A 119 -6.85 -12.79 -8.29
CA GLY A 119 -7.61 -13.15 -7.09
C GLY A 119 -7.97 -14.65 -7.00
N GLN A 120 -7.36 -15.50 -7.81
CA GLN A 120 -7.56 -16.95 -7.79
C GLN A 120 -6.29 -17.65 -7.30
N LEU A 121 -6.45 -18.83 -6.73
CA LEU A 121 -5.30 -19.65 -6.31
C LEU A 121 -4.44 -20.03 -7.52
N GLN A 122 -3.12 -20.09 -7.32
CA GLN A 122 -2.15 -20.46 -8.36
C GLN A 122 -2.50 -21.74 -9.08
N GLU A 123 -2.93 -22.76 -8.38
CA GLU A 123 -3.32 -24.08 -8.93
C GLU A 123 -4.40 -24.00 -10.02
N ARG A 124 -5.22 -22.93 -10.00
CA ARG A 124 -6.27 -22.70 -10.99
C ARG A 124 -5.85 -21.79 -12.15
N SER A 125 -4.73 -21.09 -11.99
CA SER A 125 -4.35 -20.00 -12.90
C SER A 125 -2.98 -20.20 -13.53
N LEU A 126 -2.08 -20.93 -12.88
CA LEU A 126 -0.69 -21.11 -13.33
C LEU A 126 -0.33 -22.56 -13.52
N ASN A 127 0.51 -22.80 -14.53
CA ASN A 127 1.14 -24.10 -14.75
C ASN A 127 2.50 -24.14 -14.05
N ILE A 128 2.92 -25.33 -13.60
CA ILE A 128 4.26 -25.55 -13.02
C ILE A 128 5.38 -25.05 -13.97
N LEU A 129 5.17 -25.09 -15.27
CA LEU A 129 6.12 -24.62 -16.27
C LEU A 129 6.41 -23.10 -16.14
N ASN A 130 5.52 -22.33 -15.55
CA ASN A 130 5.75 -20.90 -15.29
C ASN A 130 6.87 -20.69 -14.25
N PHE A 131 7.19 -21.71 -13.45
CA PHE A 131 8.25 -21.70 -12.45
C PHE A 131 9.54 -22.37 -12.91
N CYS A 132 9.58 -22.81 -14.16
CA CYS A 132 10.72 -23.54 -14.77
C CYS A 132 11.18 -22.87 -16.06
N PRO A 133 11.54 -21.57 -16.05
CA PRO A 133 11.96 -20.85 -17.27
C PRO A 133 13.27 -21.42 -17.87
N ASP A 134 14.06 -22.11 -17.03
CA ASP A 134 15.35 -22.72 -17.35
C ASP A 134 15.25 -24.19 -17.79
N GLY A 135 14.04 -24.73 -17.91
CA GLY A 135 13.81 -26.13 -18.30
C GLY A 135 14.11 -27.17 -17.23
N GLN A 136 14.43 -26.78 -16.00
CA GLN A 136 14.76 -27.66 -14.88
C GLN A 136 13.50 -28.24 -14.18
N LEU A 137 12.55 -28.70 -14.95
CA LEU A 137 11.26 -29.20 -14.42
C LEU A 137 11.42 -30.34 -13.41
N THR A 138 12.29 -31.31 -13.69
CA THR A 138 12.53 -32.48 -12.83
C THR A 138 13.03 -32.03 -11.44
N SER A 139 14.05 -31.18 -11.40
CA SER A 139 14.60 -30.64 -10.15
C SER A 139 13.56 -29.89 -9.33
N ARG A 140 12.68 -29.11 -9.99
CA ARG A 140 11.59 -28.40 -9.31
C ARG A 140 10.55 -29.36 -8.73
N ILE A 141 10.20 -30.40 -9.46
CA ILE A 141 9.28 -31.46 -8.99
C ILE A 141 9.87 -32.14 -7.77
N GLU A 142 11.15 -32.49 -7.79
CA GLU A 142 11.84 -33.09 -6.65
C GLU A 142 11.83 -32.19 -5.42
N GLN A 143 12.10 -30.87 -5.59
CA GLN A 143 12.03 -29.91 -4.51
C GLN A 143 10.62 -29.81 -3.88
N ILE A 144 9.58 -29.85 -4.70
CA ILE A 144 8.19 -29.85 -4.24
C ILE A 144 7.89 -31.15 -3.49
N TYR A 145 8.28 -32.26 -4.06
CA TYR A 145 8.03 -33.60 -3.48
C TYR A 145 8.65 -33.74 -2.09
N CYS A 146 9.87 -33.22 -1.90
CA CYS A 146 10.55 -33.27 -0.60
C CYS A 146 9.85 -32.39 0.48
N GLN A 147 9.06 -31.41 0.07
CA GLN A 147 8.33 -30.50 0.98
C GLN A 147 6.87 -30.95 1.18
N LEU A 148 6.38 -31.90 0.38
CA LEU A 148 4.98 -32.33 0.39
C LEU A 148 4.66 -33.11 1.65
N ASP A 149 3.67 -32.66 2.40
CA ASP A 149 3.00 -33.44 3.44
C ASP A 149 1.66 -33.99 2.90
N PRO A 150 1.55 -35.28 2.57
CA PRO A 150 0.33 -35.84 2.00
C PRO A 150 -0.85 -35.88 2.98
N TYR A 151 -0.60 -35.70 4.29
CA TYR A 151 -1.62 -35.71 5.34
C TYR A 151 -2.05 -34.32 5.79
N CYS A 152 -1.45 -33.24 5.23
CA CYS A 152 -1.81 -31.87 5.56
C CYS A 152 -3.16 -31.50 4.92
N GLU A 153 -4.11 -31.07 5.74
CA GLU A 153 -5.43 -30.60 5.29
C GLU A 153 -5.41 -29.12 4.85
N GLU A 154 -4.42 -28.37 5.31
CA GLU A 154 -4.25 -26.96 4.98
C GLU A 154 -3.50 -26.77 3.66
N LYS A 155 -3.48 -25.52 3.17
CA LYS A 155 -2.70 -25.15 2.00
C LYS A 155 -1.21 -25.24 2.29
N GLN A 156 -0.48 -25.91 1.44
CA GLN A 156 0.95 -26.07 1.56
C GLN A 156 1.69 -25.04 0.70
N TRP A 157 2.79 -24.56 1.24
CA TRP A 157 3.69 -23.64 0.56
C TRP A 157 4.95 -24.37 0.15
N PHE A 158 5.26 -24.36 -1.13
CA PHE A 158 6.45 -24.96 -1.69
C PHE A 158 7.42 -23.85 -2.13
N VAL A 159 8.61 -23.87 -1.54
CA VAL A 159 9.67 -22.91 -1.88
C VAL A 159 10.63 -23.56 -2.84
N VAL A 160 10.84 -22.95 -3.99
CA VAL A 160 11.73 -23.44 -5.05
C VAL A 160 12.82 -22.40 -5.35
N SER A 161 14.02 -22.88 -5.61
CA SER A 161 15.19 -22.06 -5.90
C SER A 161 15.23 -21.58 -7.36
#